data_90f368a1cba1fe81833de6cb6c956cc9
#
_entry.id   90f368a1cba1fe81833de6cb6c956cc9
#
_cell.length_a   1.000
_cell.length_b   1.000
_cell.length_c   1.000
_cell.angle_alpha   90.00
_cell.angle_beta   90.00
_cell.angle_gamma   90.00
#
_symmetry.space_group_name_H-M   'P 1'
#
loop_
_entity.id
_entity.type
_entity.pdbx_description
1 polymer ?
#
loop_
_entity_poly.entity_id
_entity_poly.type
_entity_poly.pdbx_seq_one_letter_code
_entity_poly.pdbx_strand_id
1 'polypeptide(L)'
;MSSELIKRIFTSLILLMITLYILMYFKEDYFMYFITIIGIICFVEWLVTNKIILEKFKKSFDAYVPDAFTNKNFYKYFSIYFFGFVYFLLVLPISVVYLRFEVSLHFFLFLLFICIFSDVGGYVFGKNIGGKKLTKISPNKTRSGSIGSFIFSIFPIIIINLLNIEHIQIELNFINILFSLFISLICQLGDLFFSYFKRLNNKKNTGILLPGHGGLLDRIDGLIIVLPIVYLIKIFGIY
;
A
#
# COMPACT_ATOMS: atom_id res chain seq x y z
N MET A 1 -3.16 -29.23 9.13
CA MET A 1 -3.09 -27.76 8.94
C MET A 1 -3.07 -27.12 10.33
N SER A 2 -2.12 -26.25 10.66
CA SER A 2 -2.08 -25.62 11.99
C SER A 2 -3.33 -24.72 12.18
N SER A 3 -3.88 -24.67 13.40
CA SER A 3 -5.05 -23.83 13.72
C SER A 3 -4.84 -22.35 13.36
N GLU A 4 -3.62 -21.87 13.40
CA GLU A 4 -3.25 -20.52 12.98
C GLU A 4 -3.39 -20.30 11.46
N LEU A 5 -3.08 -21.30 10.64
CA LEU A 5 -3.20 -21.18 9.19
C LEU A 5 -4.69 -21.11 8.78
N ILE A 6 -5.55 -21.88 9.44
CA ILE A 6 -6.99 -21.84 9.21
C ILE A 6 -7.54 -20.46 9.60
N LYS A 7 -7.16 -19.91 10.76
CA LYS A 7 -7.55 -18.56 11.18
C LYS A 7 -7.14 -17.50 10.16
N ARG A 8 -5.91 -17.59 9.65
CA ARG A 8 -5.41 -16.65 8.62
C ARG A 8 -6.21 -16.72 7.32
N ILE A 9 -6.47 -17.90 6.81
CA ILE A 9 -7.27 -18.08 5.58
C ILE A 9 -8.68 -17.52 5.81
N PHE A 10 -9.32 -17.85 6.92
CA PHE A 10 -10.68 -17.40 7.22
C PHE A 10 -10.77 -15.87 7.35
N THR A 11 -9.86 -15.23 8.07
CA THR A 11 -9.82 -13.76 8.19
C THR A 11 -9.55 -13.07 6.86
N SER A 12 -8.67 -13.63 6.02
CA SER A 12 -8.40 -13.09 4.69
C SER A 12 -9.62 -13.18 3.76
N LEU A 13 -10.36 -14.30 3.80
CA LEU A 13 -11.58 -14.48 3.00
C LEU A 13 -12.69 -13.50 3.46
N ILE A 14 -12.91 -13.35 4.76
CA ILE A 14 -13.90 -12.40 5.27
C ILE A 14 -13.54 -10.96 4.85
N LEU A 15 -12.29 -10.56 5.03
CA LEU A 15 -11.84 -9.22 4.63
C LEU A 15 -12.01 -8.99 3.13
N LEU A 16 -11.69 -10.00 2.31
CA LEU A 16 -11.89 -9.93 0.85
C LEU A 16 -13.36 -9.74 0.50
N MET A 17 -14.25 -10.53 1.09
CA MET A 17 -15.70 -10.44 0.84
C MET A 17 -16.27 -9.08 1.25
N ILE A 18 -15.89 -8.58 2.43
CA ILE A 18 -16.30 -7.26 2.92
C ILE A 18 -15.79 -6.16 1.97
N THR A 19 -14.52 -6.23 1.58
CA THR A 19 -13.91 -5.24 0.68
C THR A 19 -14.61 -5.24 -0.68
N LEU A 20 -14.86 -6.40 -1.29
CA LEU A 20 -15.58 -6.51 -2.56
C LEU A 20 -17.01 -6.00 -2.44
N TYR A 21 -17.73 -6.33 -1.36
CA TYR A 21 -19.08 -5.82 -1.12
C TYR A 21 -19.10 -4.29 -1.07
N ILE A 22 -18.20 -3.68 -0.30
CA ILE A 22 -18.10 -2.22 -0.17
C ILE A 22 -17.74 -1.58 -1.52
N LEU A 23 -16.79 -2.16 -2.25
CA LEU A 23 -16.38 -1.67 -3.57
C LEU A 23 -17.52 -1.71 -4.59
N MET A 24 -18.38 -2.72 -4.55
CA MET A 24 -19.46 -2.88 -5.54
C MET A 24 -20.71 -2.09 -5.20
N TYR A 25 -21.10 -2.01 -3.93
CA TYR A 25 -22.45 -1.56 -3.53
C TYR A 25 -22.48 -0.20 -2.82
N PHE A 26 -21.36 0.30 -2.28
CA PHE A 26 -21.38 1.59 -1.61
C PHE A 26 -21.46 2.73 -2.62
N LYS A 27 -22.37 3.68 -2.34
CA LYS A 27 -22.41 4.99 -3.00
C LYS A 27 -21.21 5.83 -2.56
N GLU A 28 -20.90 6.87 -3.33
CA GLU A 28 -19.73 7.71 -3.16
C GLU A 28 -19.57 8.23 -1.73
N ASP A 29 -20.63 8.81 -1.13
CA ASP A 29 -20.59 9.36 0.23
C ASP A 29 -20.21 8.31 1.28
N TYR A 30 -20.87 7.15 1.25
CA TYR A 30 -20.58 6.04 2.20
C TYR A 30 -19.19 5.45 1.98
N PHE A 31 -18.77 5.38 0.73
CA PHE A 31 -17.44 4.91 0.37
C PHE A 31 -16.37 5.89 0.86
N MET A 32 -16.59 7.20 0.70
CA MET A 32 -15.72 8.26 1.22
C MET A 32 -15.54 8.14 2.74
N TYR A 33 -16.65 8.00 3.51
CA TYR A 33 -16.56 7.77 4.96
C TYR A 33 -15.77 6.51 5.30
N PHE A 34 -16.01 5.42 4.59
CA PHE A 34 -15.29 4.16 4.82
C PHE A 34 -13.78 4.32 4.58
N ILE A 35 -13.38 4.92 3.46
CA ILE A 35 -11.97 5.14 3.15
C ILE A 35 -11.32 6.14 4.12
N THR A 36 -12.07 7.14 4.58
CA THR A 36 -11.58 8.07 5.62
C THR A 36 -11.30 7.33 6.93
N ILE A 37 -12.17 6.40 7.34
CA ILE A 37 -11.93 5.55 8.51
C ILE A 37 -10.66 4.70 8.32
N ILE A 38 -10.47 4.09 7.16
CA ILE A 38 -9.23 3.37 6.83
C ILE A 38 -8.02 4.30 6.94
N GLY A 39 -8.11 5.51 6.41
CA GLY A 39 -7.08 6.53 6.52
C GLY A 39 -6.72 6.87 7.97
N ILE A 40 -7.74 7.04 8.83
CA ILE A 40 -7.55 7.27 10.27
C ILE A 40 -6.81 6.09 10.92
N ILE A 41 -7.22 4.86 10.63
CA ILE A 41 -6.56 3.66 11.16
C ILE A 41 -5.09 3.61 10.72
N CYS A 42 -4.83 3.83 9.42
CA CYS A 42 -3.48 3.86 8.89
C CYS A 42 -2.64 4.98 9.51
N PHE A 43 -3.23 6.16 9.75
CA PHE A 43 -2.56 7.26 10.43
C PHE A 43 -2.20 6.91 11.88
N VAL A 44 -3.12 6.28 12.63
CA VAL A 44 -2.84 5.81 13.99
C VAL A 44 -1.71 4.76 13.99
N GLU A 45 -1.75 3.79 13.08
CA GLU A 45 -0.67 2.79 12.94
C GLU A 45 0.66 3.43 12.56
N TRP A 46 0.64 4.47 11.70
CA TRP A 46 1.82 5.27 11.36
C TRP A 46 2.40 5.97 12.58
N LEU A 47 1.57 6.60 13.42
CA LEU A 47 1.99 7.23 14.67
C LEU A 47 2.57 6.21 15.64
N VAL A 48 1.88 5.09 15.85
CA VAL A 48 2.35 4.00 16.72
C VAL A 48 3.67 3.44 16.20
N THR A 49 3.82 3.26 14.90
CA THR A 49 5.06 2.77 14.30
C THR A 49 6.22 3.74 14.56
N ASN A 50 5.98 5.04 14.43
CA ASN A 50 6.99 6.07 14.62
C ASN A 50 7.10 6.60 16.08
N LYS A 51 6.51 5.91 17.05
CA LYS A 51 6.44 6.34 18.46
C LYS A 51 7.81 6.71 19.04
N ILE A 52 8.85 5.93 18.79
CA ILE A 52 10.22 6.22 19.29
C ILE A 52 10.74 7.53 18.71
N ILE A 53 10.46 7.81 17.44
CA ILE A 53 10.83 9.06 16.77
C ILE A 53 10.04 10.22 17.39
N LEU A 54 8.73 10.03 17.63
CA LEU A 54 7.85 11.04 18.21
C LEU A 54 8.17 11.31 19.68
N GLU A 55 8.58 10.33 20.48
CA GLU A 55 9.02 10.52 21.85
C GLU A 55 10.33 11.35 21.92
N LYS A 56 11.26 11.13 20.99
CA LYS A 56 12.44 11.97 20.86
C LYS A 56 12.10 13.42 20.49
N PHE A 57 11.08 13.59 19.63
CA PHE A 57 10.56 14.91 19.29
C PHE A 57 10.00 15.63 20.51
N LYS A 58 9.10 14.96 21.28
CA LYS A 58 8.50 15.52 22.48
C LYS A 58 9.58 15.93 23.50
N LYS A 59 10.57 15.08 23.78
CA LYS A 59 11.69 15.42 24.66
C LYS A 59 12.49 16.64 24.18
N SER A 60 12.69 16.78 22.87
CA SER A 60 13.37 17.95 22.31
C SER A 60 12.53 19.23 22.41
N PHE A 61 11.20 19.10 22.35
CA PHE A 61 10.27 20.21 22.50
C PHE A 61 10.15 20.65 23.96
N ASP A 62 10.02 19.70 24.88
CA ASP A 62 9.88 19.96 26.33
C ASP A 62 11.17 20.51 26.94
N ALA A 63 12.33 20.20 26.34
CA ALA A 63 13.63 20.60 26.91
C ALA A 63 13.99 22.09 26.71
N TYR A 64 13.44 22.76 25.66
CA TYR A 64 13.74 24.18 25.45
C TYR A 64 12.87 24.86 24.38
N VAL A 65 11.90 25.65 24.80
CA VAL A 65 10.96 26.37 23.91
C VAL A 65 11.62 27.43 23.00
N PRO A 66 12.69 28.20 23.41
CA PRO A 66 13.27 29.22 22.53
C PRO A 66 14.01 28.67 21.30
N ASP A 67 14.68 27.51 21.41
CA ASP A 67 15.50 26.96 20.33
C ASP A 67 14.83 25.77 19.57
N ALA A 68 13.57 25.46 19.87
CA ALA A 68 12.85 24.35 19.23
C ALA A 68 12.80 24.53 17.71
N PHE A 69 12.61 25.75 17.22
CA PHE A 69 12.54 26.09 15.79
C PHE A 69 13.88 26.09 15.06
N THR A 70 14.99 26.18 15.77
CA THR A 70 16.35 26.12 15.18
C THR A 70 16.91 24.71 15.18
N ASN A 71 16.28 23.78 15.91
CA ASN A 71 16.75 22.41 16.04
C ASN A 71 16.39 21.58 14.79
N LYS A 72 17.41 21.15 14.04
CA LYS A 72 17.29 20.29 12.83
C LYS A 72 16.45 19.03 13.07
N ASN A 73 16.39 18.52 14.30
CA ASN A 73 15.60 17.37 14.69
C ASN A 73 14.11 17.71 14.79
N PHE A 74 13.73 18.92 15.17
CA PHE A 74 12.33 19.36 15.21
C PHE A 74 11.67 19.24 13.84
N TYR A 75 12.27 19.82 12.80
CA TYR A 75 11.73 19.75 11.44
C TYR A 75 11.61 18.31 10.92
N LYS A 76 12.56 17.44 11.25
CA LYS A 76 12.51 16.03 10.87
C LYS A 76 11.32 15.31 11.49
N TYR A 77 11.03 15.52 12.77
CA TYR A 77 9.93 14.86 13.45
C TYR A 77 8.58 15.45 13.06
N PHE A 78 8.53 16.77 12.93
CA PHE A 78 7.35 17.48 12.44
C PHE A 78 6.99 17.02 11.02
N SER A 79 7.97 16.88 10.13
CA SER A 79 7.69 16.41 8.76
C SER A 79 7.16 14.98 8.70
N ILE A 80 7.61 14.07 9.56
CA ILE A 80 7.08 12.70 9.63
C ILE A 80 5.62 12.69 10.11
N TYR A 81 5.30 13.50 11.13
CA TYR A 81 3.93 13.65 11.64
C TYR A 81 3.02 14.28 10.60
N PHE A 82 3.44 15.43 10.05
CA PHE A 82 2.69 16.19 9.07
C PHE A 82 2.46 15.40 7.78
N PHE A 83 3.50 14.69 7.31
CA PHE A 83 3.38 13.78 6.18
C PHE A 83 2.29 12.73 6.43
N GLY A 84 2.34 12.03 7.57
CA GLY A 84 1.32 11.02 7.89
C GLY A 84 -0.08 11.62 7.96
N PHE A 85 -0.24 12.79 8.58
CA PHE A 85 -1.53 13.47 8.67
C PHE A 85 -2.09 13.81 7.29
N VAL A 86 -1.35 14.54 6.48
CA VAL A 86 -1.78 14.96 5.14
C VAL A 86 -1.99 13.74 4.23
N TYR A 87 -1.07 12.80 4.27
CA TYR A 87 -1.10 11.65 3.37
C TYR A 87 -2.28 10.72 3.63
N PHE A 88 -2.47 10.26 4.87
CA PHE A 88 -3.51 9.29 5.19
C PHE A 88 -4.91 9.89 5.30
N LEU A 89 -5.04 11.16 5.71
CA LEU A 89 -6.34 11.78 5.93
C LEU A 89 -6.85 12.61 4.74
N LEU A 90 -5.98 13.04 3.84
CA LEU A 90 -6.38 13.84 2.68
C LEU A 90 -6.02 13.15 1.36
N VAL A 91 -4.72 12.92 1.10
CA VAL A 91 -4.25 12.43 -0.20
C VAL A 91 -4.81 11.05 -0.53
N LEU A 92 -4.75 10.11 0.42
CA LEU A 92 -5.23 8.74 0.22
C LEU A 92 -6.74 8.67 -0.02
N PRO A 93 -7.63 9.22 0.85
CA PRO A 93 -9.07 9.17 0.61
C PRO A 93 -9.48 9.83 -0.71
N ILE A 94 -8.97 11.02 -1.01
CA ILE A 94 -9.28 11.72 -2.26
C ILE A 94 -8.90 10.88 -3.48
N SER A 95 -7.68 10.32 -3.49
CA SER A 95 -7.19 9.52 -4.62
C SER A 95 -8.00 8.23 -4.82
N VAL A 96 -8.37 7.55 -3.74
CA VAL A 96 -9.14 6.30 -3.80
C VAL A 96 -10.56 6.55 -4.31
N VAL A 97 -11.25 7.59 -3.78
CA VAL A 97 -12.60 7.95 -4.21
C VAL A 97 -12.61 8.37 -5.68
N TYR A 98 -11.69 9.25 -6.07
CA TYR A 98 -11.57 9.68 -7.47
C TYR A 98 -11.36 8.50 -8.43
N LEU A 99 -10.41 7.63 -8.16
CA LEU A 99 -10.13 6.47 -9.02
C LEU A 99 -11.32 5.52 -9.12
N ARG A 100 -12.11 5.39 -8.05
CA ARG A 100 -13.27 4.49 -8.01
C ARG A 100 -14.49 5.07 -8.74
N PHE A 101 -14.79 6.36 -8.60
CA PHE A 101 -16.02 6.99 -9.06
C PHE A 101 -15.84 7.81 -10.32
N GLU A 102 -14.80 8.64 -10.42
CA GLU A 102 -14.56 9.50 -11.58
C GLU A 102 -13.87 8.74 -12.73
N VAL A 103 -12.99 7.80 -12.44
CA VAL A 103 -12.35 7.00 -13.49
C VAL A 103 -13.22 5.78 -13.83
N SER A 104 -13.18 4.72 -13.05
CA SER A 104 -14.11 3.60 -13.09
C SER A 104 -13.81 2.55 -12.02
N LEU A 105 -14.82 1.76 -11.63
CA LEU A 105 -14.65 0.57 -10.78
C LEU A 105 -13.69 -0.45 -11.41
N HIS A 106 -13.83 -0.69 -12.70
CA HIS A 106 -13.04 -1.71 -13.41
C HIS A 106 -11.56 -1.34 -13.44
N PHE A 107 -11.24 -0.06 -13.68
CA PHE A 107 -9.87 0.42 -13.63
C PHE A 107 -9.31 0.34 -12.20
N PHE A 108 -10.10 0.69 -11.20
CA PHE A 108 -9.71 0.56 -9.79
C PHE A 108 -9.40 -0.90 -9.42
N LEU A 109 -10.28 -1.84 -9.80
CA LEU A 109 -10.05 -3.28 -9.60
C LEU A 109 -8.80 -3.78 -10.35
N PHE A 110 -8.57 -3.30 -11.56
CA PHE A 110 -7.37 -3.64 -12.32
C PHE A 110 -6.09 -3.24 -11.57
N LEU A 111 -6.04 -2.05 -10.97
CA LEU A 111 -4.92 -1.61 -10.13
C LEU A 111 -4.73 -2.53 -8.91
N LEU A 112 -5.83 -2.88 -8.23
CA LEU A 112 -5.78 -3.81 -7.10
C LEU A 112 -5.21 -5.17 -7.52
N PHE A 113 -5.68 -5.72 -8.63
CA PHE A 113 -5.19 -7.00 -9.13
C PHE A 113 -3.72 -6.95 -9.53
N ILE A 114 -3.24 -5.86 -10.15
CA ILE A 114 -1.80 -5.71 -10.44
C ILE A 114 -0.98 -5.79 -9.14
N CYS A 115 -1.38 -5.07 -8.09
CA CYS A 115 -0.66 -5.09 -6.81
C CYS A 115 -0.70 -6.50 -6.18
N ILE A 116 -1.87 -7.15 -6.12
CA ILE A 116 -2.01 -8.51 -5.57
C ILE A 116 -1.15 -9.51 -6.34
N PHE A 117 -1.22 -9.51 -7.66
CA PHE A 117 -0.42 -10.43 -8.49
C PHE A 117 1.07 -10.14 -8.38
N SER A 118 1.47 -8.87 -8.30
CA SER A 118 2.86 -8.48 -8.03
C SER A 118 3.37 -9.09 -6.72
N ASP A 119 2.60 -9.01 -5.64
CA ASP A 119 2.98 -9.58 -4.33
C ASP A 119 3.03 -11.11 -4.37
N VAL A 120 2.04 -11.74 -5.02
CA VAL A 120 2.03 -13.20 -5.21
C VAL A 120 3.25 -13.66 -6.01
N GLY A 121 3.56 -12.99 -7.11
CA GLY A 121 4.73 -13.29 -7.95
C GLY A 121 6.04 -13.13 -7.15
N GLY A 122 6.14 -12.05 -6.37
CA GLY A 122 7.27 -11.80 -5.48
C GLY A 122 7.47 -12.91 -4.45
N TYR A 123 6.38 -13.37 -3.85
CA TYR A 123 6.42 -14.47 -2.90
C TYR A 123 6.78 -15.81 -3.55
N VAL A 124 6.12 -16.17 -4.64
CA VAL A 124 6.31 -17.46 -5.33
C VAL A 124 7.75 -17.60 -5.84
N PHE A 125 8.25 -16.61 -6.58
CA PHE A 125 9.61 -16.65 -7.11
C PHE A 125 10.66 -16.49 -6.00
N GLY A 126 10.40 -15.62 -5.04
CA GLY A 126 11.30 -15.41 -3.91
C GLY A 126 11.50 -16.66 -3.07
N LYS A 127 10.43 -17.44 -2.85
CA LYS A 127 10.49 -18.69 -2.07
C LYS A 127 11.07 -19.86 -2.86
N ASN A 128 10.68 -20.03 -4.13
CA ASN A 128 11.06 -21.21 -4.91
C ASN A 128 12.46 -21.09 -5.52
N ILE A 129 12.83 -19.90 -6.01
CA ILE A 129 14.14 -19.65 -6.65
C ILE A 129 15.14 -19.11 -5.63
N GLY A 130 14.69 -18.26 -4.70
CA GLY A 130 15.55 -17.66 -3.68
C GLY A 130 16.63 -16.75 -4.28
N GLY A 131 17.85 -16.83 -3.77
CA GLY A 131 19.01 -16.11 -4.30
C GLY A 131 19.40 -14.86 -3.50
N LYS A 132 20.09 -13.92 -4.14
CA LYS A 132 20.62 -12.72 -3.48
C LYS A 132 19.48 -11.84 -2.94
N LYS A 133 19.67 -11.34 -1.73
CA LYS A 133 18.73 -10.40 -1.09
C LYS A 133 18.63 -9.11 -1.91
N LEU A 134 17.43 -8.56 -1.99
CA LEU A 134 17.17 -7.32 -2.73
C LEU A 134 17.74 -6.09 -1.98
N THR A 135 17.45 -6.02 -0.68
CA THR A 135 17.90 -4.91 0.18
C THR A 135 18.25 -5.40 1.59
N LYS A 136 19.03 -4.58 2.32
CA LYS A 136 19.29 -4.79 3.76
C LYS A 136 18.08 -4.46 4.64
N ILE A 137 17.18 -3.61 4.16
CA ILE A 137 15.99 -3.11 4.88
C ILE A 137 14.96 -4.23 5.05
N SER A 138 14.75 -5.03 3.99
CA SER A 138 13.84 -6.16 3.98
C SER A 138 14.57 -7.44 3.58
N PRO A 139 15.17 -8.16 4.56
CA PRO A 139 16.04 -9.29 4.29
C PRO A 139 15.33 -10.53 3.71
N ASN A 140 14.00 -10.53 3.73
CA ASN A 140 13.20 -11.61 3.14
C ASN A 140 12.93 -11.39 1.64
N LYS A 141 13.15 -10.16 1.11
CA LYS A 141 13.00 -9.89 -0.32
C LYS A 141 14.24 -10.30 -1.10
N THR A 142 14.03 -11.04 -2.19
CA THR A 142 15.08 -11.52 -3.08
C THR A 142 15.00 -10.83 -4.44
N ARG A 143 16.09 -10.85 -5.20
CA ARG A 143 16.11 -10.34 -6.58
C ARG A 143 15.19 -11.15 -7.50
N SER A 144 15.19 -12.49 -7.35
CA SER A 144 14.25 -13.37 -8.07
C SER A 144 12.79 -13.03 -7.77
N GLY A 145 12.48 -12.74 -6.50
CA GLY A 145 11.14 -12.30 -6.11
C GLY A 145 10.74 -10.99 -6.82
N SER A 146 11.64 -10.00 -6.89
CA SER A 146 11.35 -8.75 -7.61
C SER A 146 11.06 -8.99 -9.10
N ILE A 147 11.83 -9.87 -9.76
CA ILE A 147 11.55 -10.27 -11.15
C ILE A 147 10.19 -10.98 -11.25
N GLY A 148 9.88 -11.88 -10.31
CA GLY A 148 8.57 -12.55 -10.24
C GLY A 148 7.42 -11.57 -10.08
N SER A 149 7.58 -10.51 -9.29
CA SER A 149 6.60 -9.43 -9.15
C SER A 149 6.29 -8.77 -10.50
N PHE A 150 7.30 -8.43 -11.28
CA PHE A 150 7.12 -7.85 -12.62
C PHE A 150 6.42 -8.81 -13.58
N ILE A 151 6.81 -10.07 -13.62
CA ILE A 151 6.18 -11.07 -14.51
C ILE A 151 4.69 -11.22 -14.16
N PHE A 152 4.38 -11.38 -12.87
CA PHE A 152 3.00 -11.60 -12.44
C PHE A 152 2.12 -10.35 -12.56
N SER A 153 2.67 -9.15 -12.51
CA SER A 153 1.90 -7.91 -12.69
C SER A 153 1.25 -7.78 -14.08
N ILE A 154 1.71 -8.55 -15.07
CA ILE A 154 1.12 -8.59 -16.41
C ILE A 154 -0.10 -9.53 -16.47
N PHE A 155 -0.24 -10.50 -15.54
CA PHE A 155 -1.34 -11.45 -15.58
C PHE A 155 -2.74 -10.82 -15.58
N PRO A 156 -3.04 -9.78 -14.78
CA PRO A 156 -4.37 -9.16 -14.80
C PRO A 156 -4.80 -8.71 -16.20
N ILE A 157 -3.92 -8.07 -16.97
CA ILE A 157 -4.26 -7.64 -18.33
C ILE A 157 -4.45 -8.83 -19.28
N ILE A 158 -3.65 -9.89 -19.13
CA ILE A 158 -3.81 -11.11 -19.91
C ILE A 158 -5.16 -11.75 -19.60
N ILE A 159 -5.53 -11.87 -18.31
CA ILE A 159 -6.81 -12.48 -17.87
C ILE A 159 -7.99 -11.69 -18.42
N ILE A 160 -7.97 -10.36 -18.32
CA ILE A 160 -9.04 -9.49 -18.82
C ILE A 160 -9.26 -9.72 -20.33
N ASN A 161 -8.19 -9.76 -21.11
CA ASN A 161 -8.28 -9.94 -22.55
C ASN A 161 -8.67 -11.37 -22.96
N LEU A 162 -8.19 -12.40 -22.24
CA LEU A 162 -8.59 -13.80 -22.51
C LEU A 162 -10.05 -14.06 -22.19
N LEU A 163 -10.60 -13.44 -21.15
CA LEU A 163 -12.00 -13.61 -20.74
C LEU A 163 -12.95 -12.72 -21.52
N ASN A 164 -12.45 -11.87 -22.45
CA ASN A 164 -13.23 -10.92 -23.26
C ASN A 164 -14.26 -10.15 -22.43
N ILE A 165 -13.82 -9.58 -21.30
CA ILE A 165 -14.71 -8.86 -20.40
C ILE A 165 -15.06 -7.52 -21.06
N GLU A 166 -16.16 -7.49 -21.81
CA GLU A 166 -16.60 -6.39 -22.69
C GLU A 166 -16.71 -5.02 -21.98
N HIS A 167 -16.92 -5.01 -20.66
CA HIS A 167 -17.02 -3.78 -19.88
C HIS A 167 -15.68 -3.18 -19.44
N ILE A 168 -14.58 -3.90 -19.68
CA ILE A 168 -13.24 -3.44 -19.28
C ILE A 168 -12.45 -3.05 -20.53
N GLN A 169 -12.38 -1.74 -20.80
CA GLN A 169 -11.65 -1.17 -21.93
C GLN A 169 -10.12 -1.13 -21.68
N ILE A 170 -9.54 -2.25 -21.25
CA ILE A 170 -8.09 -2.38 -21.03
C ILE A 170 -7.54 -3.41 -21.99
N GLU A 171 -7.06 -2.95 -23.12
CA GLU A 171 -6.52 -3.81 -24.17
C GLU A 171 -5.11 -4.32 -23.84
N LEU A 172 -4.78 -5.51 -24.33
CA LEU A 172 -3.43 -6.06 -24.26
C LEU A 172 -2.54 -5.36 -25.30
N ASN A 173 -2.03 -4.19 -24.97
CA ASN A 173 -1.12 -3.41 -25.80
C ASN A 173 0.17 -3.09 -25.02
N PHE A 174 1.20 -2.62 -25.74
CA PHE A 174 2.51 -2.32 -25.16
C PHE A 174 2.44 -1.28 -24.04
N ILE A 175 1.60 -0.24 -24.20
CA ILE A 175 1.44 0.83 -23.20
C ILE A 175 0.87 0.28 -21.90
N ASN A 176 -0.16 -0.55 -21.97
CA ASN A 176 -0.80 -1.12 -20.78
C ASN A 176 0.09 -2.17 -20.09
N ILE A 177 0.95 -2.88 -20.84
CA ILE A 177 1.98 -3.73 -20.26
C ILE A 177 3.00 -2.89 -19.50
N LEU A 178 3.53 -1.82 -20.11
CA LEU A 178 4.45 -0.89 -19.44
C LEU A 178 3.83 -0.26 -18.21
N PHE A 179 2.55 0.12 -18.27
CA PHE A 179 1.81 0.63 -17.12
C PHE A 179 1.73 -0.41 -15.99
N SER A 180 1.42 -1.67 -16.29
CA SER A 180 1.39 -2.75 -15.29
C SER A 180 2.74 -2.98 -14.62
N LEU A 181 3.83 -2.96 -15.39
CA LEU A 181 5.20 -3.05 -14.87
C LEU A 181 5.55 -1.84 -13.99
N PHE A 182 5.16 -0.63 -14.40
CA PHE A 182 5.35 0.60 -13.63
C PHE A 182 4.60 0.55 -12.28
N ILE A 183 3.34 0.09 -12.27
CA ILE A 183 2.56 -0.10 -11.04
C ILE A 183 3.23 -1.12 -10.12
N SER A 184 3.73 -2.24 -10.67
CA SER A 184 4.47 -3.24 -9.88
C SER A 184 5.73 -2.64 -9.26
N LEU A 185 6.47 -1.81 -9.99
CA LEU A 185 7.63 -1.11 -9.46
C LEU A 185 7.25 -0.21 -8.27
N ILE A 186 6.20 0.60 -8.43
CA ILE A 186 5.73 1.50 -7.37
C ILE A 186 5.25 0.69 -6.15
N CYS A 187 4.53 -0.41 -6.35
CA CYS A 187 4.07 -1.29 -5.29
C CYS A 187 5.27 -1.83 -4.48
N GLN A 188 6.30 -2.35 -5.16
CA GLN A 188 7.53 -2.83 -4.52
C GLN A 188 8.27 -1.74 -3.74
N LEU A 189 8.34 -0.51 -4.30
CA LEU A 189 8.96 0.64 -3.63
C LEU A 189 8.16 1.07 -2.40
N GLY A 190 6.83 1.04 -2.49
CA GLY A 190 5.92 1.34 -1.37
C GLY A 190 6.15 0.41 -0.17
N ASP A 191 6.18 -0.90 -0.42
CA ASP A 191 6.48 -1.88 0.62
C ASP A 191 7.90 -1.69 1.22
N LEU A 192 8.90 -1.35 0.41
CA LEU A 192 10.24 -1.01 0.91
C LEU A 192 10.23 0.28 1.75
N PHE A 193 9.47 1.29 1.36
CA PHE A 193 9.32 2.55 2.08
C PHE A 193 8.76 2.33 3.49
N PHE A 194 7.62 1.64 3.62
CA PHE A 194 7.05 1.33 4.93
C PHE A 194 7.93 0.38 5.74
N SER A 195 8.59 -0.58 5.09
CA SER A 195 9.57 -1.46 5.74
C SER A 195 10.73 -0.67 6.34
N TYR A 196 11.21 0.37 5.66
CA TYR A 196 12.27 1.25 6.17
C TYR A 196 11.85 1.94 7.48
N PHE A 197 10.67 2.55 7.53
CA PHE A 197 10.17 3.20 8.75
C PHE A 197 9.96 2.20 9.89
N LYS A 198 9.48 1.00 9.60
CA LYS A 198 9.38 -0.07 10.61
C LYS A 198 10.76 -0.40 11.22
N ARG A 199 11.81 -0.53 10.40
CA ARG A 199 13.17 -0.83 10.89
C ARG A 199 13.81 0.33 11.63
N LEU A 200 13.59 1.56 11.24
CA LEU A 200 14.05 2.74 11.99
C LEU A 200 13.53 2.75 13.44
N ASN A 201 12.38 2.17 13.69
CA ASN A 201 11.74 2.07 14.99
C ASN A 201 11.89 0.69 15.66
N ASN A 202 12.81 -0.17 15.17
CA ASN A 202 13.04 -1.52 15.65
C ASN A 202 11.77 -2.40 15.67
N LYS A 203 10.84 -2.13 14.76
CA LYS A 203 9.58 -2.88 14.62
C LYS A 203 9.59 -3.76 13.39
N LYS A 204 8.80 -4.84 13.44
CA LYS A 204 8.53 -5.71 12.30
C LYS A 204 7.18 -5.43 11.67
N ASN A 205 6.16 -5.12 12.46
CA ASN A 205 4.79 -4.85 12.05
C ASN A 205 4.39 -3.43 12.49
N THR A 206 3.42 -2.81 11.79
CA THR A 206 2.90 -1.48 12.13
C THR A 206 1.93 -1.51 13.30
N GLY A 207 1.18 -2.62 13.45
CA GLY A 207 0.16 -2.78 14.47
C GLY A 207 -0.18 -4.25 14.75
N ILE A 208 -1.25 -4.46 15.51
CA ILE A 208 -1.81 -5.76 15.90
C ILE A 208 -3.30 -5.86 15.55
N LEU A 209 -3.81 -4.92 14.74
CA LEU A 209 -5.25 -4.82 14.45
C LEU A 209 -5.81 -6.08 13.81
N LEU A 210 -5.05 -6.72 12.92
CA LEU A 210 -5.48 -7.92 12.22
C LEU A 210 -4.89 -9.17 12.88
N PRO A 211 -5.71 -10.02 13.53
CA PRO A 211 -5.23 -11.22 14.19
C PRO A 211 -4.42 -12.13 13.26
N GLY A 212 -3.16 -12.40 13.62
CA GLY A 212 -2.23 -13.21 12.83
C GLY A 212 -1.63 -12.53 11.61
N HIS A 213 -2.03 -11.28 11.28
CA HIS A 213 -1.61 -10.55 10.08
C HIS A 213 -0.86 -9.24 10.35
N GLY A 214 -0.82 -8.74 11.60
CA GLY A 214 -0.18 -7.47 11.94
C GLY A 214 -1.13 -6.28 11.83
N GLY A 215 -0.64 -5.13 11.36
CA GLY A 215 -1.44 -3.94 11.13
C GLY A 215 -2.16 -3.94 9.78
N LEU A 216 -3.14 -3.06 9.62
CA LEU A 216 -3.80 -2.79 8.35
C LEU A 216 -2.80 -2.21 7.34
N LEU A 217 -1.97 -1.27 7.79
CA LEU A 217 -0.92 -0.64 6.99
C LEU A 217 0.09 -1.66 6.43
N ASP A 218 0.33 -2.78 7.15
CA ASP A 218 1.19 -3.87 6.67
C ASP A 218 0.58 -4.68 5.50
N ARG A 219 -0.71 -4.51 5.21
CA ARG A 219 -1.45 -5.24 4.17
C ARG A 219 -1.65 -4.45 2.89
N ILE A 220 -1.60 -3.15 3.00
CA ILE A 220 -1.88 -2.24 1.88
C ILE A 220 -0.71 -1.29 1.61
N ASP A 221 0.47 -1.54 2.20
CA ASP A 221 1.64 -0.66 2.14
C ASP A 221 2.09 -0.35 0.70
N GLY A 222 2.11 -1.33 -0.20
CA GLY A 222 2.37 -1.11 -1.61
C GLY A 222 1.24 -0.34 -2.30
N LEU A 223 -0.01 -0.74 -2.06
CA LEU A 223 -1.20 -0.16 -2.66
C LEU A 223 -1.39 1.32 -2.27
N ILE A 224 -1.12 1.65 -1.01
CA ILE A 224 -1.22 3.02 -0.49
C ILE A 224 -0.38 4.00 -1.32
N ILE A 225 0.78 3.61 -1.81
CA ILE A 225 1.63 4.47 -2.64
C ILE A 225 1.14 4.47 -4.10
N VAL A 226 0.67 3.33 -4.61
CA VAL A 226 0.18 3.20 -5.99
C VAL A 226 -1.01 4.12 -6.25
N LEU A 227 -2.03 4.11 -5.38
CA LEU A 227 -3.28 4.83 -5.65
C LEU A 227 -3.11 6.35 -5.80
N PRO A 228 -2.38 7.07 -4.93
CA PRO A 228 -2.12 8.49 -5.13
C PRO A 228 -1.27 8.81 -6.36
N ILE A 229 -0.32 7.96 -6.71
CA ILE A 229 0.50 8.17 -7.91
C ILE A 229 -0.36 8.02 -9.17
N VAL A 230 -1.21 6.99 -9.23
CA VAL A 230 -2.12 6.81 -10.37
C VAL A 230 -3.16 7.91 -10.44
N TYR A 231 -3.66 8.40 -9.31
CA TYR A 231 -4.52 9.58 -9.24
C TYR A 231 -3.87 10.80 -9.91
N LEU A 232 -2.61 11.09 -9.59
CA LEU A 232 -1.87 12.18 -10.24
C LEU A 232 -1.68 11.93 -11.75
N ILE A 233 -1.35 10.72 -12.16
CA ILE A 233 -1.21 10.34 -13.58
C ILE A 233 -2.52 10.62 -14.34
N LYS A 234 -3.68 10.29 -13.76
CA LYS A 234 -5.00 10.55 -14.38
C LYS A 234 -5.34 12.03 -14.43
N ILE A 235 -5.07 12.81 -13.38
CA ILE A 235 -5.31 14.26 -13.37
C ILE A 235 -4.46 14.97 -14.44
N PHE A 236 -3.20 14.57 -14.58
CA PHE A 236 -2.30 15.18 -15.57
C PHE A 236 -2.52 14.63 -17.00
N GLY A 237 -3.44 13.70 -17.21
CA GLY A 237 -3.74 13.13 -18.52
C GLY A 237 -2.58 12.37 -19.16
N ILE A 238 -1.69 11.78 -18.35
CA ILE A 238 -0.51 11.05 -18.83
C ILE A 238 -0.92 9.64 -19.32
N TYR A 239 -2.02 9.10 -18.78
CA TYR A 239 -2.54 7.75 -19.11
C TYR A 239 -4.07 7.71 -19.07
#